data_36e6161ca66ee23fda0e88822e186f3c
#
_entry.id   36e6161ca66ee23fda0e88822e186f3c
#
_cell.length_a   1.000
_cell.length_b   1.000
_cell.length_c   1.000
_cell.angle_alpha   90.00
_cell.angle_beta   90.00
_cell.angle_gamma   90.00
#
_symmetry.space_group_name_H-M   'P 1'
#
loop_
_entity.id
_entity.type
_entity.pdbx_description
1 polymer ?
#
loop_
_entity_poly.entity_id
_entity_poly.type
_entity_poly.pdbx_seq_one_letter_code
_entity_poly.pdbx_strand_id
1 'polypeptide(L)'
;MTAALPSPVLTLAGGVEIPQFGFGTYKIPQQDAERAVAEALGLGYRHVDTAAMYGNEAGVGRALAASGLPREELFVTSKLDNPYHEPDAARAAFERTMDDLGLDVLDLYLIHWPLPRTTDYVATWGALVGLLETGRVRAVGVSNFQPEHLRAIIDATDVVPAVNQIEVNPYLTQEPLRALHAELGIVTEAWSPLARGAVLDDPVLTGIAERLGKTVSQVVLRWHLQRGDVVFPKSTHPERMAENAGVFDVELSDEDVAAISGLNIDRRSGSSPDTVELKG
;
A
#
# COMPACT_ATOMS: atom_id res chain seq x y z
N MET A 1 -3.53 -16.52 -20.47
CA MET A 1 -3.47 -15.58 -19.32
C MET A 1 -3.05 -16.37 -18.10
N THR A 2 -2.13 -15.86 -17.31
CA THR A 2 -1.69 -16.51 -16.06
C THR A 2 -2.78 -16.36 -15.00
N ALA A 3 -3.06 -17.44 -14.25
CA ALA A 3 -4.01 -17.38 -13.13
C ALA A 3 -3.55 -16.36 -12.09
N ALA A 4 -4.50 -15.72 -11.40
CA ALA A 4 -4.19 -14.85 -10.29
C ALA A 4 -3.47 -15.61 -9.16
N LEU A 5 -2.58 -14.92 -8.43
CA LEU A 5 -2.00 -15.44 -7.20
C LEU A 5 -3.12 -15.78 -6.20
N PRO A 6 -2.96 -16.82 -5.35
CA PRO A 6 -3.96 -17.19 -4.34
C PRO A 6 -3.94 -16.21 -3.15
N SER A 7 -3.95 -14.92 -3.46
CA SER A 7 -3.99 -13.85 -2.45
C SER A 7 -5.31 -13.87 -1.71
N PRO A 8 -5.31 -13.87 -0.36
CA PRO A 8 -6.52 -13.59 0.39
C PRO A 8 -7.08 -12.22 -0.02
N VAL A 9 -8.38 -12.05 0.17
CA VAL A 9 -9.10 -10.81 -0.12
C VAL A 9 -9.65 -10.26 1.18
N LEU A 10 -9.47 -8.97 1.42
CA LEU A 10 -10.06 -8.24 2.54
C LEU A 10 -11.20 -7.37 2.03
N THR A 11 -12.23 -7.20 2.87
CA THR A 11 -13.34 -6.30 2.56
C THR A 11 -13.09 -4.94 3.22
N LEU A 12 -12.98 -3.89 2.41
CA LEU A 12 -12.86 -2.50 2.85
C LEU A 12 -14.21 -1.94 3.32
N ALA A 13 -14.17 -0.83 4.05
CA ALA A 13 -15.37 -0.03 4.29
C ALA A 13 -16.05 0.30 2.95
N GLY A 14 -17.37 0.14 2.89
CA GLY A 14 -18.14 0.29 1.64
C GLY A 14 -18.23 -0.98 0.78
N GLY A 15 -17.68 -2.13 1.23
CA GLY A 15 -17.84 -3.43 0.56
C GLY A 15 -16.91 -3.66 -0.63
N VAL A 16 -15.92 -2.81 -0.84
CA VAL A 16 -14.90 -2.99 -1.88
C VAL A 16 -13.90 -4.06 -1.44
N GLU A 17 -13.65 -5.04 -2.31
CA GLU A 17 -12.69 -6.11 -2.05
C GLU A 17 -11.29 -5.72 -2.53
N ILE A 18 -10.26 -5.91 -1.67
CA ILE A 18 -8.86 -5.66 -1.97
C ILE A 18 -8.02 -6.94 -1.81
N PRO A 19 -7.21 -7.33 -2.83
CA PRO A 19 -6.23 -8.40 -2.66
C PRO A 19 -5.18 -8.01 -1.62
N GLN A 20 -4.95 -8.89 -0.65
CA GLN A 20 -4.03 -8.63 0.47
C GLN A 20 -2.56 -8.57 0.03
N PHE A 21 -2.24 -9.11 -1.15
CA PHE A 21 -0.89 -9.11 -1.71
C PHE A 21 -0.86 -8.42 -3.06
N GLY A 22 -0.03 -7.38 -3.18
CA GLY A 22 0.08 -6.56 -4.37
C GLY A 22 1.53 -6.36 -4.83
N PHE A 23 1.67 -5.52 -5.85
CA PHE A 23 2.94 -5.09 -6.42
C PHE A 23 3.11 -3.58 -6.26
N GLY A 24 4.15 -3.15 -5.55
CA GLY A 24 4.47 -1.74 -5.34
C GLY A 24 5.37 -1.19 -6.44
N THR A 25 5.16 0.08 -6.82
CA THR A 25 5.93 0.74 -7.88
C THR A 25 6.89 1.84 -7.38
N TYR A 26 6.97 2.05 -6.07
CA TYR A 26 7.86 3.08 -5.50
C TYR A 26 9.32 2.91 -5.95
N LYS A 27 9.95 4.00 -6.42
CA LYS A 27 11.32 4.03 -6.96
C LYS A 27 11.55 3.13 -8.20
N ILE A 28 10.51 2.74 -8.91
CA ILE A 28 10.68 2.20 -10.26
C ILE A 28 10.79 3.42 -11.20
N PRO A 29 11.89 3.56 -11.96
CA PRO A 29 12.01 4.64 -12.93
C PRO A 29 10.87 4.60 -13.96
N GLN A 30 10.43 5.77 -14.43
CA GLN A 30 9.32 5.88 -15.38
C GLN A 30 9.46 4.98 -16.61
N GLN A 31 10.67 4.89 -17.17
CA GLN A 31 10.98 4.06 -18.35
C GLN A 31 10.90 2.55 -18.06
N ASP A 32 10.99 2.12 -16.83
CA ASP A 32 10.94 0.71 -16.41
C ASP A 32 9.58 0.28 -15.91
N ALA A 33 8.69 1.23 -15.59
CA ALA A 33 7.41 0.96 -14.90
C ALA A 33 6.50 0.04 -15.71
N GLU A 34 6.34 0.31 -17.01
CA GLU A 34 5.52 -0.51 -17.89
C GLU A 34 5.99 -1.97 -17.91
N ARG A 35 7.30 -2.19 -18.12
CA ARG A 35 7.89 -3.53 -18.12
C ARG A 35 7.70 -4.23 -16.78
N ALA A 36 8.03 -3.55 -15.66
CA ALA A 36 7.97 -4.15 -14.33
C ALA A 36 6.54 -4.53 -13.92
N VAL A 37 5.55 -3.69 -14.23
CA VAL A 37 4.14 -3.98 -13.96
C VAL A 37 3.63 -5.10 -14.86
N ALA A 38 3.98 -5.10 -16.15
CA ALA A 38 3.62 -6.18 -17.08
C ALA A 38 4.18 -7.55 -16.60
N GLU A 39 5.44 -7.58 -16.15
CA GLU A 39 6.06 -8.77 -15.55
C GLU A 39 5.30 -9.25 -14.29
N ALA A 40 4.95 -8.33 -13.38
CA ALA A 40 4.17 -8.66 -12.18
C ALA A 40 2.79 -9.22 -12.53
N LEU A 41 2.05 -8.58 -13.45
CA LEU A 41 0.76 -9.08 -13.92
C LEU A 41 0.89 -10.46 -14.59
N GLY A 42 1.98 -10.67 -15.36
CA GLY A 42 2.33 -11.96 -15.96
C GLY A 42 2.61 -13.07 -14.94
N LEU A 43 3.06 -12.72 -13.73
CA LEU A 43 3.25 -13.63 -12.61
C LEU A 43 1.98 -13.87 -11.77
N GLY A 44 0.87 -13.21 -12.12
CA GLY A 44 -0.41 -13.38 -11.43
C GLY A 44 -0.74 -12.33 -10.37
N TYR A 45 0.07 -11.29 -10.20
CA TYR A 45 -0.33 -10.15 -9.37
C TYR A 45 -1.59 -9.49 -9.95
N ARG A 46 -2.49 -9.04 -9.09
CA ARG A 46 -3.73 -8.35 -9.49
C ARG A 46 -3.95 -7.03 -8.74
N HIS A 47 -3.18 -6.74 -7.71
CA HIS A 47 -3.16 -5.46 -7.02
C HIS A 47 -1.87 -4.71 -7.35
N VAL A 48 -1.98 -3.47 -7.83
CA VAL A 48 -0.86 -2.57 -8.16
C VAL A 48 -0.98 -1.30 -7.32
N ASP A 49 0.04 -1.02 -6.50
CA ASP A 49 0.16 0.21 -5.71
C ASP A 49 1.13 1.17 -6.38
N THR A 50 0.63 2.34 -6.76
CA THR A 50 1.41 3.46 -7.31
C THR A 50 1.10 4.77 -6.59
N ALA A 51 1.64 5.88 -7.06
CA ALA A 51 1.35 7.24 -6.59
C ALA A 51 1.82 8.28 -7.62
N ALA A 52 1.12 9.42 -7.70
CA ALA A 52 1.51 10.54 -8.56
C ALA A 52 2.95 11.01 -8.28
N MET A 53 3.34 11.07 -7.00
CA MET A 53 4.72 11.41 -6.57
C MET A 53 5.80 10.51 -7.19
N TYR A 54 5.49 9.28 -7.58
CA TYR A 54 6.50 8.37 -8.13
C TYR A 54 6.87 8.70 -9.57
N GLY A 55 6.05 9.52 -10.27
CA GLY A 55 6.27 9.96 -11.65
C GLY A 55 6.22 8.81 -12.66
N ASN A 56 5.53 7.72 -12.34
CA ASN A 56 5.52 6.52 -13.17
C ASN A 56 4.12 5.99 -13.51
N GLU A 57 3.05 6.71 -13.13
CA GLU A 57 1.65 6.30 -13.36
C GLU A 57 1.35 6.02 -14.84
N ALA A 58 1.85 6.84 -15.77
CA ALA A 58 1.66 6.62 -17.20
C ALA A 58 2.26 5.28 -17.68
N GLY A 59 3.39 4.84 -17.10
CA GLY A 59 3.96 3.51 -17.38
C GLY A 59 3.10 2.39 -16.79
N VAL A 60 2.58 2.59 -15.59
CA VAL A 60 1.62 1.68 -14.97
C VAL A 60 0.37 1.54 -15.85
N GLY A 61 -0.23 2.65 -16.27
CA GLY A 61 -1.42 2.68 -17.12
C GLY A 61 -1.22 1.92 -18.44
N ARG A 62 -0.08 2.09 -19.13
CA ARG A 62 0.22 1.33 -20.35
C ARG A 62 0.33 -0.17 -20.08
N ALA A 63 0.95 -0.59 -18.98
CA ALA A 63 1.02 -2.00 -18.62
C ALA A 63 -0.37 -2.61 -18.32
N LEU A 64 -1.23 -1.88 -17.61
CA LEU A 64 -2.61 -2.30 -17.34
C LEU A 64 -3.39 -2.48 -18.65
N ALA A 65 -3.34 -1.49 -19.56
CA ALA A 65 -4.02 -1.52 -20.84
C ALA A 65 -3.53 -2.65 -21.75
N ALA A 66 -2.22 -2.93 -21.75
CA ALA A 66 -1.60 -3.97 -22.56
C ALA A 66 -1.74 -5.39 -21.98
N SER A 67 -2.18 -5.53 -20.73
CA SER A 67 -2.22 -6.81 -20.03
C SER A 67 -3.22 -7.81 -20.61
N GLY A 68 -4.28 -7.32 -21.26
CA GLY A 68 -5.40 -8.12 -21.72
C GLY A 68 -6.26 -8.71 -20.61
N LEU A 69 -6.03 -8.31 -19.36
CA LEU A 69 -6.83 -8.71 -18.20
C LEU A 69 -8.12 -7.89 -18.13
N PRO A 70 -9.26 -8.48 -17.75
CA PRO A 70 -10.48 -7.72 -17.44
C PRO A 70 -10.20 -6.68 -16.33
N ARG A 71 -10.78 -5.47 -16.47
CA ARG A 71 -10.56 -4.38 -15.49
C ARG A 71 -11.00 -4.78 -14.08
N GLU A 72 -12.04 -5.57 -13.97
CA GLU A 72 -12.59 -6.07 -12.71
C GLU A 72 -11.69 -7.08 -11.98
N GLU A 73 -10.72 -7.67 -12.67
CA GLU A 73 -9.71 -8.54 -12.05
C GLU A 73 -8.55 -7.73 -11.46
N LEU A 74 -8.47 -6.44 -11.75
CA LEU A 74 -7.37 -5.58 -11.32
C LEU A 74 -7.81 -4.66 -10.19
N PHE A 75 -6.97 -4.53 -9.18
CA PHE A 75 -7.08 -3.53 -8.11
C PHE A 75 -5.93 -2.54 -8.23
N VAL A 76 -6.24 -1.26 -8.43
CA VAL A 76 -5.24 -0.21 -8.63
C VAL A 76 -5.38 0.85 -7.56
N THR A 77 -4.28 1.08 -6.84
CA THR A 77 -4.17 2.15 -5.83
C THR A 77 -3.29 3.26 -6.35
N SER A 78 -3.73 4.50 -6.23
CA SER A 78 -2.85 5.67 -6.35
C SER A 78 -3.04 6.66 -5.21
N LYS A 79 -2.20 7.71 -5.18
CA LYS A 79 -2.14 8.63 -4.06
C LYS A 79 -1.99 10.08 -4.54
N LEU A 80 -2.72 10.98 -3.88
CA LEU A 80 -2.60 12.42 -4.04
C LEU A 80 -1.19 12.87 -3.63
N ASP A 81 -0.49 13.55 -4.52
CA ASP A 81 0.83 14.10 -4.21
C ASP A 81 0.76 15.32 -3.30
N ASN A 82 1.78 15.47 -2.48
CA ASN A 82 1.91 16.45 -1.40
C ASN A 82 1.66 17.92 -1.79
N PRO A 83 2.00 18.43 -2.99
CA PRO A 83 1.73 19.82 -3.36
C PRO A 83 0.25 20.17 -3.58
N TYR A 84 -0.64 19.19 -3.63
CA TYR A 84 -2.01 19.35 -4.13
C TYR A 84 -3.08 19.18 -3.05
N HIS A 85 -2.79 19.56 -1.79
CA HIS A 85 -3.73 19.38 -0.66
C HIS A 85 -4.93 20.35 -0.68
N GLU A 86 -4.85 21.48 -1.37
CA GLU A 86 -6.00 22.37 -1.52
C GLU A 86 -7.12 21.64 -2.28
N PRO A 87 -8.41 21.72 -1.85
CA PRO A 87 -9.49 20.90 -2.37
C PRO A 87 -9.66 20.89 -3.89
N ASP A 88 -9.60 22.06 -4.56
CA ASP A 88 -9.71 22.10 -6.03
C ASP A 88 -8.46 21.59 -6.72
N ALA A 89 -7.28 21.82 -6.13
CA ALA A 89 -6.02 21.25 -6.60
C ALA A 89 -6.00 19.72 -6.45
N ALA A 90 -6.58 19.18 -5.37
CA ALA A 90 -6.71 17.74 -5.14
C ALA A 90 -7.60 17.09 -6.19
N ARG A 91 -8.74 17.69 -6.53
CA ARG A 91 -9.62 17.20 -7.60
C ARG A 91 -8.90 17.23 -8.96
N ALA A 92 -8.21 18.34 -9.28
CA ALA A 92 -7.44 18.45 -10.52
C ALA A 92 -6.25 17.46 -10.57
N ALA A 93 -5.63 17.15 -9.44
CA ALA A 93 -4.59 16.13 -9.34
C ALA A 93 -5.15 14.72 -9.58
N PHE A 94 -6.33 14.42 -9.06
CA PHE A 94 -7.03 13.17 -9.34
C PHE A 94 -7.29 12.97 -10.84
N GLU A 95 -7.78 14.01 -11.54
CA GLU A 95 -8.00 13.91 -13.00
C GLU A 95 -6.69 13.60 -13.75
N ARG A 96 -5.58 14.21 -13.38
CA ARG A 96 -4.26 13.89 -13.97
C ARG A 96 -3.85 12.43 -13.70
N THR A 97 -4.05 11.94 -12.48
CA THR A 97 -3.82 10.52 -12.15
C THR A 97 -4.66 9.59 -13.04
N MET A 98 -5.94 9.92 -13.24
CA MET A 98 -6.84 9.12 -14.10
C MET A 98 -6.39 9.14 -15.56
N ASP A 99 -5.97 10.29 -16.08
CA ASP A 99 -5.42 10.43 -17.44
C ASP A 99 -4.14 9.62 -17.60
N ASP A 100 -3.19 9.71 -16.65
CA ASP A 100 -1.93 8.97 -16.69
C ASP A 100 -2.13 7.47 -16.59
N LEU A 101 -3.04 7.01 -15.74
CA LEU A 101 -3.37 5.59 -15.60
C LEU A 101 -4.26 5.07 -16.75
N GLY A 102 -4.94 5.95 -17.48
CA GLY A 102 -5.89 5.59 -18.55
C GLY A 102 -7.11 4.84 -18.00
N LEU A 103 -7.61 5.19 -16.82
CA LEU A 103 -8.71 4.52 -16.15
C LEU A 103 -9.95 5.44 -16.06
N ASP A 104 -11.13 4.86 -16.24
CA ASP A 104 -12.41 5.54 -15.96
C ASP A 104 -12.75 5.56 -14.48
N VAL A 105 -12.41 4.47 -13.76
CA VAL A 105 -12.64 4.29 -12.32
C VAL A 105 -11.39 3.74 -11.66
N LEU A 106 -10.94 4.39 -10.58
CA LEU A 106 -9.85 3.93 -9.72
C LEU A 106 -10.41 3.09 -8.57
N ASP A 107 -9.69 2.05 -8.12
CA ASP A 107 -10.16 1.22 -7.00
C ASP A 107 -9.94 1.89 -5.65
N LEU A 108 -8.77 2.52 -5.45
CA LEU A 108 -8.43 3.16 -4.18
C LEU A 108 -7.57 4.41 -4.41
N TYR A 109 -7.99 5.54 -3.81
CA TYR A 109 -7.22 6.79 -3.85
C TYR A 109 -6.91 7.28 -2.44
N LEU A 110 -5.64 7.61 -2.17
CA LEU A 110 -5.15 7.95 -0.84
C LEU A 110 -4.64 9.39 -0.76
N ILE A 111 -4.78 10.06 0.38
CA ILE A 111 -3.89 11.18 0.75
C ILE A 111 -2.53 10.58 1.10
N HIS A 112 -1.44 10.98 0.41
CA HIS A 112 -0.12 10.36 0.56
C HIS A 112 0.54 10.65 1.92
N TRP A 113 0.41 11.88 2.42
CA TRP A 113 0.89 12.31 3.74
C TRP A 113 -0.07 13.35 4.33
N PRO A 114 -0.29 13.40 5.64
CA PRO A 114 -1.17 14.41 6.25
C PRO A 114 -0.58 15.82 6.19
N LEU A 115 0.75 15.97 6.30
CA LEU A 115 1.46 17.25 6.34
C LEU A 115 0.84 18.26 7.33
N PRO A 116 0.64 17.90 8.61
CA PRO A 116 -0.22 18.65 9.53
C PRO A 116 0.26 20.06 9.85
N ARG A 117 1.54 20.37 9.54
CA ARG A 117 2.12 21.69 9.77
C ARG A 117 1.93 22.67 8.61
N THR A 118 1.61 22.17 7.43
CA THR A 118 1.66 22.97 6.19
C THR A 118 0.39 22.88 5.36
N THR A 119 -0.51 21.95 5.67
CA THR A 119 -1.74 21.74 4.90
C THR A 119 -2.96 21.61 5.81
N ASP A 120 -4.15 21.87 5.24
CA ASP A 120 -5.43 21.47 5.83
C ASP A 120 -5.83 20.09 5.27
N TYR A 121 -5.27 19.03 5.86
CA TYR A 121 -5.56 17.65 5.45
C TYR A 121 -7.02 17.26 5.72
N VAL A 122 -7.75 17.96 6.59
CA VAL A 122 -9.17 17.74 6.84
C VAL A 122 -9.99 18.22 5.64
N ALA A 123 -9.71 19.42 5.12
CA ALA A 123 -10.32 19.89 3.87
C ALA A 123 -9.95 19.02 2.67
N THR A 124 -8.69 18.55 2.60
CA THR A 124 -8.24 17.60 1.58
C THR A 124 -9.05 16.30 1.63
N TRP A 125 -9.27 15.75 2.84
CA TRP A 125 -10.09 14.55 3.03
C TRP A 125 -11.52 14.76 2.53
N GLY A 126 -12.15 15.90 2.84
CA GLY A 126 -13.46 16.27 2.31
C GLY A 126 -13.50 16.26 0.77
N ALA A 127 -12.42 16.69 0.11
CA ALA A 127 -12.34 16.62 -1.35
C ALA A 127 -12.29 15.16 -1.86
N LEU A 128 -11.55 14.25 -1.20
CA LEU A 128 -11.53 12.83 -1.56
C LEU A 128 -12.88 12.15 -1.32
N VAL A 129 -13.57 12.47 -0.22
CA VAL A 129 -14.94 12.01 0.02
C VAL A 129 -15.88 12.44 -1.11
N GLY A 130 -15.77 13.70 -1.56
CA GLY A 130 -16.51 14.18 -2.71
C GLY A 130 -16.20 13.44 -4.02
N LEU A 131 -14.97 12.96 -4.22
CA LEU A 131 -14.62 12.11 -5.38
C LEU A 131 -15.31 10.73 -5.29
N LEU A 132 -15.41 10.15 -4.09
CA LEU A 132 -16.12 8.89 -3.87
C LEU A 132 -17.58 8.98 -4.31
N GLU A 133 -18.26 10.10 -4.01
CA GLU A 133 -19.65 10.35 -4.39
C GLU A 133 -19.87 10.41 -5.91
N THR A 134 -18.82 10.75 -6.67
CA THR A 134 -18.89 10.78 -8.15
C THR A 134 -18.89 9.39 -8.78
N GLY A 135 -18.54 8.34 -8.02
CA GLY A 135 -18.32 7.00 -8.54
C GLY A 135 -17.05 6.81 -9.37
N ARG A 136 -16.18 7.84 -9.46
CA ARG A 136 -14.89 7.78 -10.17
C ARG A 136 -13.81 7.06 -9.39
N VAL A 137 -14.00 6.87 -8.08
CA VAL A 137 -13.16 6.05 -7.21
C VAL A 137 -14.05 5.13 -6.38
N ARG A 138 -13.63 3.87 -6.18
CA ARG A 138 -14.42 2.88 -5.44
C ARG A 138 -14.24 2.98 -3.92
N ALA A 139 -13.04 3.36 -3.49
CA ALA A 139 -12.71 3.57 -2.08
C ALA A 139 -11.70 4.72 -1.93
N VAL A 140 -11.80 5.45 -0.82
CA VAL A 140 -10.82 6.48 -0.44
C VAL A 140 -10.19 6.14 0.90
N GLY A 141 -8.94 6.52 1.07
CA GLY A 141 -8.18 6.26 2.28
C GLY A 141 -7.06 7.26 2.47
N VAL A 142 -6.19 6.94 3.39
CA VAL A 142 -5.08 7.82 3.76
C VAL A 142 -3.78 7.04 3.85
N SER A 143 -2.66 7.75 3.87
CA SER A 143 -1.34 7.16 4.12
C SER A 143 -0.59 8.02 5.14
N ASN A 144 0.10 7.35 6.08
CA ASN A 144 0.91 7.98 7.12
C ASN A 144 0.12 8.82 8.15
N PHE A 145 -1.18 8.55 8.32
CA PHE A 145 -1.99 9.24 9.31
C PHE A 145 -1.77 8.65 10.71
N GLN A 146 -1.64 9.54 11.72
CA GLN A 146 -1.55 9.19 13.13
C GLN A 146 -2.95 9.21 13.78
N PRO A 147 -3.13 8.71 15.02
CA PRO A 147 -4.44 8.64 15.67
C PRO A 147 -5.22 9.95 15.70
N GLU A 148 -4.56 11.07 15.98
CA GLU A 148 -5.18 12.40 15.97
C GLU A 148 -5.62 12.83 14.59
N HIS A 149 -4.83 12.52 13.54
CA HIS A 149 -5.18 12.83 12.16
C HIS A 149 -6.43 12.05 11.71
N LEU A 150 -6.50 10.74 12.07
CA LEU A 150 -7.65 9.89 11.74
C LEU A 150 -8.92 10.40 12.41
N ARG A 151 -8.87 10.73 13.70
CA ARG A 151 -10.03 11.26 14.43
C ARG A 151 -10.50 12.57 13.81
N ALA A 152 -9.59 13.50 13.51
CA ALA A 152 -9.95 14.80 12.95
C ALA A 152 -10.71 14.70 11.61
N ILE A 153 -10.31 13.80 10.71
CA ILE A 153 -10.99 13.63 9.41
C ILE A 153 -12.32 12.88 9.55
N ILE A 154 -12.41 11.92 10.45
CA ILE A 154 -13.65 11.19 10.73
C ILE A 154 -14.68 12.11 11.40
N ASP A 155 -14.29 12.86 12.43
CA ASP A 155 -15.17 13.81 13.13
C ASP A 155 -15.72 14.91 12.21
N ALA A 156 -14.95 15.29 11.19
CA ALA A 156 -15.35 16.32 10.24
C ALA A 156 -16.30 15.85 9.15
N THR A 157 -16.31 14.56 8.80
CA THR A 157 -17.01 14.07 7.61
C THR A 157 -17.95 12.89 7.86
N ASP A 158 -17.89 12.27 9.03
CA ASP A 158 -18.54 10.99 9.37
C ASP A 158 -18.13 9.83 8.42
N VAL A 159 -17.05 10.00 7.65
CA VAL A 159 -16.53 8.98 6.72
C VAL A 159 -15.22 8.41 7.26
N VAL A 160 -15.21 7.09 7.45
CA VAL A 160 -14.01 6.35 7.87
C VAL A 160 -13.15 6.03 6.65
N PRO A 161 -11.82 6.31 6.68
CA PRO A 161 -10.92 5.87 5.62
C PRO A 161 -10.96 4.36 5.43
N ALA A 162 -11.06 3.89 4.19
CA ALA A 162 -11.07 2.45 3.89
C ALA A 162 -9.75 1.78 4.30
N VAL A 163 -8.64 2.49 4.13
CA VAL A 163 -7.29 2.04 4.52
C VAL A 163 -6.50 3.18 5.15
N ASN A 164 -5.51 2.83 5.98
CA ASN A 164 -4.38 3.70 6.31
C ASN A 164 -3.08 2.95 5.94
N GLN A 165 -2.37 3.46 4.93
CA GLN A 165 -1.13 2.88 4.44
C GLN A 165 0.05 3.44 5.23
N ILE A 166 0.66 2.64 6.11
CA ILE A 166 1.70 3.09 7.06
C ILE A 166 2.98 2.25 6.94
N GLU A 167 4.08 2.79 7.45
CA GLU A 167 5.29 1.98 7.60
C GLU A 167 5.08 0.89 8.63
N VAL A 168 5.12 -0.37 8.20
CA VAL A 168 5.13 -1.53 9.10
C VAL A 168 6.20 -2.52 8.63
N ASN A 169 7.02 -2.95 9.57
CA ASN A 169 8.03 -3.99 9.37
C ASN A 169 8.40 -4.59 10.73
N PRO A 170 9.20 -5.67 10.81
CA PRO A 170 9.55 -6.31 12.07
C PRO A 170 10.18 -5.37 13.13
N TYR A 171 10.88 -4.29 12.70
CA TYR A 171 11.47 -3.31 13.62
C TYR A 171 10.55 -2.13 13.95
N LEU A 172 9.36 -2.06 13.31
CA LEU A 172 8.34 -1.06 13.54
C LEU A 172 6.95 -1.70 13.34
N THR A 173 6.42 -2.34 14.35
CA THR A 173 5.17 -3.11 14.26
C THR A 173 3.91 -2.26 14.36
N GLN A 174 4.02 -1.06 14.93
CA GLN A 174 2.93 -0.08 15.07
C GLN A 174 1.66 -0.62 15.75
N GLU A 175 1.79 -1.51 16.74
CA GLU A 175 0.65 -2.17 17.40
C GLU A 175 -0.44 -1.21 17.89
N PRO A 176 -0.11 -0.06 18.54
CA PRO A 176 -1.14 0.87 19.01
C PRO A 176 -1.98 1.46 17.86
N LEU A 177 -1.34 1.83 16.74
CA LEU A 177 -2.03 2.40 15.60
C LEU A 177 -2.85 1.33 14.86
N ARG A 178 -2.32 0.11 14.73
CA ARG A 178 -3.04 -1.04 14.14
C ARG A 178 -4.25 -1.46 14.99
N ALA A 179 -4.14 -1.40 16.31
CA ALA A 179 -5.28 -1.64 17.20
C ALA A 179 -6.40 -0.61 16.98
N LEU A 180 -6.05 0.68 16.83
CA LEU A 180 -7.00 1.72 16.47
C LEU A 180 -7.62 1.48 15.08
N HIS A 181 -6.84 1.04 14.10
CA HIS A 181 -7.37 0.68 12.78
C HIS A 181 -8.43 -0.42 12.89
N ALA A 182 -8.15 -1.49 13.66
CA ALA A 182 -9.09 -2.58 13.88
C ALA A 182 -10.37 -2.09 14.58
N GLU A 183 -10.26 -1.21 15.58
CA GLU A 183 -11.41 -0.59 16.27
C GLU A 183 -12.30 0.22 15.31
N LEU A 184 -11.67 0.98 14.41
CA LEU A 184 -12.37 1.86 13.47
C LEU A 184 -12.82 1.15 12.18
N GLY A 185 -12.43 -0.12 11.96
CA GLY A 185 -12.70 -0.84 10.72
C GLY A 185 -11.85 -0.39 9.53
N ILE A 186 -10.67 0.20 9.80
CA ILE A 186 -9.70 0.63 8.79
C ILE A 186 -8.76 -0.54 8.48
N VAL A 187 -8.54 -0.86 7.20
CA VAL A 187 -7.54 -1.85 6.82
C VAL A 187 -6.14 -1.24 6.88
N THR A 188 -5.19 -1.97 7.46
CA THR A 188 -3.78 -1.57 7.47
C THR A 188 -3.10 -2.01 6.19
N GLU A 189 -2.52 -1.07 5.44
CA GLU A 189 -1.56 -1.37 4.37
C GLU A 189 -0.14 -1.07 4.84
N ALA A 190 0.80 -1.98 4.52
CA ALA A 190 2.18 -1.92 4.98
C ALA A 190 3.14 -1.51 3.86
N TRP A 191 3.71 -0.29 3.95
CA TRP A 191 4.82 0.07 3.08
C TRP A 191 6.18 -0.21 3.74
N SER A 192 7.22 -0.41 2.92
CA SER A 192 8.58 -0.84 3.34
C SER A 192 8.57 -2.09 4.24
N PRO A 193 7.88 -3.17 3.85
CA PRO A 193 7.71 -4.36 4.69
C PRO A 193 9.03 -5.01 5.12
N LEU A 194 10.08 -4.85 4.32
CA LEU A 194 11.43 -5.37 4.59
C LEU A 194 12.37 -4.31 5.21
N ALA A 195 11.84 -3.22 5.78
CA ALA A 195 12.65 -2.12 6.37
C ALA A 195 13.78 -1.65 5.43
N ARG A 196 13.54 -1.57 4.12
CA ARG A 196 14.54 -1.26 3.07
C ARG A 196 15.74 -2.21 3.07
N GLY A 197 15.54 -3.46 3.49
CA GLY A 197 16.56 -4.49 3.57
C GLY A 197 17.22 -4.65 4.94
N ALA A 198 16.95 -3.77 5.90
CA ALA A 198 17.59 -3.80 7.22
C ALA A 198 17.27 -5.04 8.07
N VAL A 199 16.21 -5.76 7.73
CA VAL A 199 15.78 -6.98 8.44
C VAL A 199 16.37 -8.27 7.86
N LEU A 200 17.01 -8.21 6.69
CA LEU A 200 17.38 -9.42 5.93
C LEU A 200 18.43 -10.31 6.61
N ASP A 201 19.27 -9.72 7.45
CA ASP A 201 20.33 -10.43 8.18
C ASP A 201 20.01 -10.61 9.67
N ASP A 202 18.75 -10.37 10.09
CA ASP A 202 18.33 -10.54 11.48
C ASP A 202 18.36 -12.03 11.86
N PRO A 203 19.04 -12.41 12.98
CA PRO A 203 19.21 -13.80 13.36
C PRO A 203 17.91 -14.56 13.66
N VAL A 204 16.86 -13.88 14.14
CA VAL A 204 15.55 -14.50 14.35
C VAL A 204 14.91 -14.83 13.01
N LEU A 205 14.94 -13.88 12.08
CA LEU A 205 14.34 -14.04 10.75
C LEU A 205 15.09 -15.07 9.90
N THR A 206 16.43 -15.05 9.94
CA THR A 206 17.25 -16.04 9.22
C THR A 206 17.06 -17.46 9.78
N GLY A 207 16.97 -17.61 11.10
CA GLY A 207 16.70 -18.90 11.73
C GLY A 207 15.33 -19.49 11.36
N ILE A 208 14.27 -18.65 11.29
CA ILE A 208 12.95 -19.07 10.83
C ILE A 208 13.00 -19.45 9.34
N ALA A 209 13.65 -18.62 8.52
CA ALA A 209 13.79 -18.84 7.08
C ALA A 209 14.52 -20.15 6.77
N GLU A 210 15.64 -20.41 7.42
CA GLU A 210 16.40 -21.66 7.30
C GLU A 210 15.57 -22.89 7.68
N ARG A 211 14.87 -22.83 8.82
CA ARG A 211 14.01 -23.93 9.29
C ARG A 211 12.88 -24.25 8.31
N LEU A 212 12.31 -23.24 7.66
CA LEU A 212 11.22 -23.39 6.69
C LEU A 212 11.71 -23.64 5.26
N GLY A 213 13.00 -23.54 4.98
CA GLY A 213 13.56 -23.64 3.62
C GLY A 213 13.06 -22.51 2.70
N LYS A 214 12.90 -21.29 3.26
CA LYS A 214 12.37 -20.10 2.59
C LYS A 214 13.34 -18.93 2.71
N THR A 215 13.08 -17.84 1.98
CA THR A 215 13.87 -16.62 2.15
C THR A 215 13.32 -15.75 3.29
N VAL A 216 14.17 -14.90 3.86
CA VAL A 216 13.74 -13.92 4.88
C VAL A 216 12.64 -13.01 4.33
N SER A 217 12.70 -12.64 3.04
CA SER A 217 11.66 -11.86 2.40
C SER A 217 10.30 -12.56 2.45
N GLN A 218 10.25 -13.85 2.10
CA GLN A 218 9.02 -14.64 2.16
C GLN A 218 8.49 -14.77 3.59
N VAL A 219 9.37 -14.99 4.57
CA VAL A 219 8.99 -15.05 6.00
C VAL A 219 8.34 -13.75 6.46
N VAL A 220 8.97 -12.60 6.19
CA VAL A 220 8.44 -11.29 6.59
C VAL A 220 7.13 -10.96 5.85
N LEU A 221 7.05 -11.24 4.55
CA LEU A 221 5.81 -11.01 3.79
C LEU A 221 4.68 -11.90 4.32
N ARG A 222 4.96 -13.15 4.67
CA ARG A 222 3.96 -14.05 5.28
C ARG A 222 3.51 -13.56 6.64
N TRP A 223 4.43 -13.04 7.47
CA TRP A 223 4.09 -12.42 8.75
C TRP A 223 3.09 -11.28 8.58
N HIS A 224 3.26 -10.41 7.58
CA HIS A 224 2.27 -9.36 7.25
C HIS A 224 0.90 -9.96 6.90
N LEU A 225 0.88 -10.94 5.99
CA LEU A 225 -0.36 -11.56 5.56
C LEU A 225 -1.12 -12.22 6.72
N GLN A 226 -0.42 -12.95 7.61
CA GLN A 226 -1.04 -13.60 8.77
C GLN A 226 -1.53 -12.63 9.83
N ARG A 227 -0.98 -11.40 9.86
CA ARG A 227 -1.46 -10.31 10.73
C ARG A 227 -2.61 -9.51 10.13
N GLY A 228 -3.03 -9.81 8.90
CA GLY A 228 -4.10 -9.10 8.21
C GLY A 228 -3.66 -7.80 7.53
N ASP A 229 -2.36 -7.54 7.37
CA ASP A 229 -1.87 -6.38 6.64
C ASP A 229 -1.99 -6.61 5.13
N VAL A 230 -2.37 -5.61 4.35
CA VAL A 230 -2.15 -5.58 2.89
C VAL A 230 -0.69 -5.19 2.64
N VAL A 231 0.00 -5.92 1.76
CA VAL A 231 1.42 -5.70 1.50
C VAL A 231 1.74 -5.78 0.00
N PHE A 232 2.62 -4.89 -0.48
CA PHE A 232 2.98 -4.78 -1.91
C PHE A 232 4.50 -4.59 -2.06
N PRO A 233 5.27 -5.70 -1.97
CA PRO A 233 6.71 -5.63 -2.16
C PRO A 233 7.05 -5.13 -3.57
N LYS A 234 8.07 -4.25 -3.64
CA LYS A 234 8.58 -3.71 -4.91
C LYS A 234 9.78 -4.50 -5.39
N SER A 235 9.82 -4.84 -6.66
CA SER A 235 11.01 -5.33 -7.34
C SER A 235 11.05 -4.87 -8.79
N THR A 236 12.25 -4.77 -9.38
CA THR A 236 12.47 -4.64 -10.83
C THR A 236 13.11 -5.89 -11.43
N HIS A 237 13.26 -6.94 -10.63
CA HIS A 237 13.86 -8.23 -10.98
C HIS A 237 12.78 -9.31 -11.00
N PRO A 238 12.50 -9.94 -12.16
CA PRO A 238 11.44 -10.94 -12.27
C PRO A 238 11.59 -12.12 -11.32
N GLU A 239 12.83 -12.56 -11.09
CA GLU A 239 13.13 -13.65 -10.15
C GLU A 239 12.73 -13.32 -8.71
N ARG A 240 12.90 -12.07 -8.27
CA ARG A 240 12.46 -11.63 -6.93
C ARG A 240 10.95 -11.44 -6.86
N MET A 241 10.31 -11.02 -7.97
CA MET A 241 8.84 -10.96 -8.02
C MET A 241 8.25 -12.36 -7.88
N ALA A 242 8.81 -13.35 -8.58
CA ALA A 242 8.40 -14.74 -8.48
C ALA A 242 8.69 -15.35 -7.08
N GLU A 243 9.87 -15.01 -6.50
CA GLU A 243 10.21 -15.40 -5.12
C GLU A 243 9.18 -14.85 -4.12
N ASN A 244 8.86 -13.56 -4.20
CA ASN A 244 7.86 -12.93 -3.34
C ASN A 244 6.46 -13.55 -3.53
N ALA A 245 6.08 -13.90 -4.76
CA ALA A 245 4.82 -14.57 -5.06
C ALA A 245 4.72 -15.96 -4.42
N GLY A 246 5.85 -16.62 -4.13
CA GLY A 246 5.92 -17.88 -3.38
C GLY A 246 5.61 -17.76 -1.88
N VAL A 247 5.18 -16.60 -1.40
CA VAL A 247 4.79 -16.36 0.00
C VAL A 247 3.60 -17.21 0.46
N PHE A 248 2.76 -17.65 -0.46
CA PHE A 248 1.57 -18.46 -0.16
C PHE A 248 1.89 -19.92 0.21
N ASP A 249 3.10 -20.38 -0.10
CA ASP A 249 3.62 -21.69 0.30
C ASP A 249 4.32 -21.66 1.67
N VAL A 250 4.26 -20.52 2.38
CA VAL A 250 4.84 -20.35 3.71
C VAL A 250 3.72 -20.32 4.74
N GLU A 251 3.92 -21.04 5.84
CA GLU A 251 3.07 -20.98 7.01
C GLU A 251 3.94 -20.74 8.25
N LEU A 252 3.64 -19.70 8.99
CA LEU A 252 4.32 -19.35 10.25
C LEU A 252 3.48 -19.86 11.42
N SER A 253 4.12 -20.47 12.41
CA SER A 253 3.47 -20.78 13.67
C SER A 253 3.18 -19.48 14.48
N ASP A 254 2.30 -19.59 15.49
CA ASP A 254 2.01 -18.46 16.39
C ASP A 254 3.29 -18.00 17.12
N GLU A 255 4.20 -18.92 17.44
CA GLU A 255 5.50 -18.63 18.03
C GLU A 255 6.41 -17.86 17.08
N ASP A 256 6.39 -18.18 15.77
CA ASP A 256 7.13 -17.45 14.76
C ASP A 256 6.59 -16.03 14.61
N VAL A 257 5.28 -15.89 14.51
CA VAL A 257 4.62 -14.58 14.43
C VAL A 257 4.94 -13.72 15.65
N ALA A 258 4.91 -14.32 16.85
CA ALA A 258 5.26 -13.64 18.08
C ALA A 258 6.76 -13.26 18.13
N ALA A 259 7.65 -14.16 17.73
CA ALA A 259 9.09 -13.91 17.69
C ALA A 259 9.43 -12.75 16.72
N ILE A 260 8.83 -12.72 15.53
CA ILE A 260 9.01 -11.64 14.55
C ILE A 260 8.46 -10.32 15.10
N SER A 261 7.26 -10.34 15.70
CA SER A 261 6.65 -9.15 16.32
C SER A 261 7.46 -8.63 17.50
N GLY A 262 8.16 -9.52 18.22
CA GLY A 262 9.07 -9.19 19.32
C GLY A 262 10.35 -8.45 18.90
N LEU A 263 10.64 -8.36 17.60
CA LEU A 263 11.77 -7.59 17.08
C LEU A 263 11.52 -6.08 17.07
N ASN A 264 10.31 -5.63 17.47
CA ASN A 264 9.96 -4.22 17.48
C ASN A 264 10.91 -3.38 18.35
N ILE A 265 11.47 -2.36 17.77
CA ILE A 265 12.34 -1.36 18.43
C ILE A 265 11.90 0.07 18.09
N ASP A 266 10.69 0.24 17.56
CA ASP A 266 10.10 1.50 17.10
C ASP A 266 10.99 2.28 16.13
N ARG A 267 11.76 1.55 15.29
CA ARG A 267 12.71 2.13 14.33
C ARG A 267 12.07 2.35 12.98
N ARG A 268 11.80 3.61 12.63
CA ARG A 268 11.39 4.00 11.28
C ARG A 268 12.54 3.93 10.28
N SER A 269 12.26 3.49 9.07
CA SER A 269 13.15 3.58 7.92
C SER A 269 12.82 4.77 7.02
N GLY A 270 11.62 5.33 7.15
CA GLY A 270 11.11 6.49 6.44
C GLY A 270 11.02 7.75 7.30
N SER A 271 10.36 8.79 6.75
CA SER A 271 10.09 10.05 7.45
C SER A 271 9.04 9.87 8.56
N SER A 272 9.09 10.73 9.58
CA SER A 272 8.03 10.80 10.60
C SER A 272 6.82 11.55 10.04
N PRO A 273 5.60 11.01 10.19
CA PRO A 273 4.37 11.67 9.76
C PRO A 273 4.13 13.05 10.38
N ASP A 274 4.61 13.25 11.62
CA ASP A 274 4.35 14.46 12.39
C ASP A 274 5.28 15.62 12.02
N THR A 275 6.40 15.30 11.36
CA THR A 275 7.46 16.28 11.09
C THR A 275 7.83 16.40 9.62
N VAL A 276 7.27 15.55 8.75
CA VAL A 276 7.51 15.64 7.32
C VAL A 276 6.93 16.94 6.78
N GLU A 277 7.73 17.66 5.99
CA GLU A 277 7.34 18.90 5.31
C GLU A 277 7.62 18.75 3.82
N LEU A 278 6.88 19.53 3.01
CA LEU A 278 7.20 19.66 1.59
C LEU A 278 8.62 20.21 1.47
N LYS A 279 9.50 19.45 0.85
CA LYS A 279 10.73 20.01 0.32
C LYS A 279 10.37 20.69 -0.98
N GLY A 280 10.38 22.04 -0.94
CA GLY A 280 10.19 22.87 -2.12
C GLY A 280 11.23 22.60 -3.21
#